data_521155bca74b8d14a345840d157b2902
#
_entry.id   521155bca74b8d14a345840d157b2902
#
_cell.length_a   1.000
_cell.length_b   1.000
_cell.length_c   1.000
_cell.angle_alpha   90.00
_cell.angle_beta   90.00
_cell.angle_gamma   90.00
#
_symmetry.space_group_name_H-M   'P 1'
#
loop_
_entity.id
_entity.type
_entity.pdbx_description
1 polymer ?
#
loop_
_entity_poly.entity_id
_entity_poly.type
_entity_poly.pdbx_seq_one_letter_code
_entity_poly.pdbx_strand_id
1 'polypeptide(L)'
;LRVMPPPGMHYDTDTLRKFCDLWEKHGSGLIAFHGQSGDIMFQGATTENVQKAFDEINEMGFDLGGAGPAVRTSLSCVGAARCEQSCYDEARTHRAVLNTFLDDIHRPSLPYKFKFKFSGCPNDCMNSIQRSDMAVIGTWRDNIRTDDALGRKWFVKHGMNELVNDVVARCPTKAIQIKEIKNVRKDAHISSVALDDTQALEIDNKDCVRCMHCINVMTGALAPGKDKGATVLIGGKSHLKIGGLLGTVIIPFMKLDTEEDTEKLVDFAQRTI
;
A
#
# COMPACT_ATOMS: atom_id res chain seq x y z
N LEU A 1 -5.21 -24.42 -9.27
CA LEU A 1 -5.83 -23.14 -9.61
C LEU A 1 -5.30 -22.04 -8.70
N ARG A 2 -5.28 -20.81 -9.21
CA ARG A 2 -5.11 -19.59 -8.42
C ARG A 2 -6.34 -18.73 -8.57
N VAL A 3 -6.87 -18.24 -7.49
CA VAL A 3 -8.04 -17.35 -7.47
C VAL A 3 -7.58 -15.96 -7.08
N MET A 4 -7.94 -14.98 -7.88
CA MET A 4 -7.58 -13.58 -7.67
C MET A 4 -8.27 -13.04 -6.41
N PRO A 5 -7.53 -12.38 -5.48
CA PRO A 5 -8.14 -11.78 -4.32
C PRO A 5 -8.93 -10.52 -4.68
N PRO A 6 -9.92 -10.14 -3.87
CA PRO A 6 -10.50 -8.81 -3.97
C PRO A 6 -9.45 -7.74 -3.58
N PRO A 7 -9.60 -6.48 -4.02
CA PRO A 7 -8.77 -5.38 -3.53
C PRO A 7 -8.77 -5.33 -2.00
N GLY A 8 -7.56 -5.16 -1.42
CA GLY A 8 -7.39 -5.19 0.04
C GLY A 8 -7.35 -6.58 0.67
N MET A 9 -7.55 -7.65 -0.10
CA MET A 9 -7.46 -9.07 0.33
C MET A 9 -8.40 -9.47 1.48
N HIS A 10 -9.53 -8.80 1.63
CA HIS A 10 -10.51 -9.13 2.66
C HIS A 10 -11.61 -10.02 2.08
N TYR A 11 -11.84 -11.15 2.71
CA TYR A 11 -12.93 -12.06 2.44
C TYR A 11 -13.87 -12.09 3.66
N ASP A 12 -15.16 -12.21 3.44
CA ASP A 12 -16.06 -12.58 4.51
C ASP A 12 -15.97 -14.09 4.81
N THR A 13 -16.46 -14.48 5.98
CA THR A 13 -16.35 -15.86 6.42
C THR A 13 -17.20 -16.83 5.62
N ASP A 14 -18.28 -16.36 5.01
CA ASP A 14 -19.17 -17.21 4.20
C ASP A 14 -18.54 -17.49 2.84
N THR A 15 -17.89 -16.51 2.22
CA THR A 15 -17.08 -16.69 1.01
C THR A 15 -15.96 -17.71 1.24
N LEU A 16 -15.24 -17.62 2.37
CA LEU A 16 -14.18 -18.57 2.69
C LEU A 16 -14.71 -19.99 2.90
N ARG A 17 -15.88 -20.16 3.55
CA ARG A 17 -16.53 -21.48 3.67
C ARG A 17 -16.91 -22.05 2.31
N LYS A 18 -17.51 -21.25 1.43
CA LYS A 18 -17.83 -21.67 0.07
C LYS A 18 -16.60 -22.12 -0.72
N PHE A 19 -15.46 -21.44 -0.56
CA PHE A 19 -14.20 -21.89 -1.16
C PHE A 19 -13.72 -23.22 -0.58
N CYS A 20 -13.87 -23.46 0.70
CA CYS A 20 -13.56 -24.75 1.31
C CYS A 20 -14.45 -25.85 0.73
N ASP A 21 -15.77 -25.67 0.74
CA ASP A 21 -16.75 -26.63 0.22
C ASP A 21 -16.50 -26.93 -1.27
N LEU A 22 -16.25 -25.89 -2.07
CA LEU A 22 -15.91 -26.01 -3.48
C LEU A 22 -14.67 -26.88 -3.70
N TRP A 23 -13.61 -26.64 -2.90
CA TRP A 23 -12.37 -27.36 -3.12
C TRP A 23 -12.36 -28.76 -2.50
N GLU A 24 -13.17 -29.05 -1.51
CA GLU A 24 -13.47 -30.41 -1.06
C GLU A 24 -14.24 -31.21 -2.11
N LYS A 25 -15.15 -30.54 -2.86
CA LYS A 25 -15.95 -31.16 -3.93
C LYS A 25 -15.13 -31.47 -5.19
N HIS A 26 -14.23 -30.57 -5.61
CA HIS A 26 -13.55 -30.65 -6.90
C HIS A 26 -12.07 -31.00 -6.84
N GLY A 27 -11.46 -30.95 -5.66
CA GLY A 27 -10.02 -31.13 -5.48
C GLY A 27 -9.66 -31.95 -4.26
N SER A 28 -8.44 -31.75 -3.79
CA SER A 28 -7.89 -32.48 -2.64
C SER A 28 -8.26 -31.90 -1.27
N GLY A 29 -8.96 -30.77 -1.21
CA GLY A 29 -9.17 -30.00 0.01
C GLY A 29 -7.98 -29.13 0.43
N LEU A 30 -6.83 -29.20 -0.25
CA LEU A 30 -5.65 -28.41 0.10
C LEU A 30 -5.74 -26.99 -0.45
N ILE A 31 -5.80 -26.00 0.44
CA ILE A 31 -5.88 -24.57 0.14
C ILE A 31 -4.68 -23.86 0.75
N ALA A 32 -4.05 -22.96 -0.01
CA ALA A 32 -2.97 -22.12 0.47
C ALA A 32 -3.19 -20.65 0.09
N PHE A 33 -2.77 -19.73 0.97
CA PHE A 33 -2.79 -18.30 0.71
C PHE A 33 -1.39 -17.85 0.27
N HIS A 34 -1.28 -17.33 -0.95
CA HIS A 34 0.00 -16.92 -1.51
C HIS A 34 0.34 -15.48 -1.13
N GLY A 35 1.32 -15.30 -0.23
CA GLY A 35 1.67 -14.00 0.36
C GLY A 35 2.16 -12.93 -0.63
N GLN A 36 2.66 -13.32 -1.81
CA GLN A 36 3.22 -12.37 -2.80
C GLN A 36 2.19 -11.75 -3.73
N SER A 37 1.10 -12.46 -4.01
CA SER A 37 0.04 -12.04 -4.92
C SER A 37 -1.35 -12.08 -4.28
N GLY A 38 -1.43 -12.54 -3.02
CA GLY A 38 -2.70 -12.68 -2.29
C GLY A 38 -3.63 -13.75 -2.84
N ASP A 39 -3.24 -14.46 -3.91
CA ASP A 39 -4.07 -15.51 -4.49
C ASP A 39 -4.42 -16.58 -3.46
N ILE A 40 -5.65 -17.05 -3.51
CA ILE A 40 -5.97 -18.37 -2.95
C ILE A 40 -5.50 -19.43 -3.96
N MET A 41 -4.65 -20.33 -3.51
CA MET A 41 -4.15 -21.44 -4.33
C MET A 41 -4.85 -22.72 -3.95
N PHE A 42 -5.59 -23.29 -4.89
CA PHE A 42 -6.21 -24.58 -4.81
C PHE A 42 -5.30 -25.64 -5.44
N GLN A 43 -4.97 -26.70 -4.69
CA GLN A 43 -4.02 -27.71 -5.13
C GLN A 43 -4.67 -29.09 -5.20
N GLY A 44 -4.24 -29.90 -6.17
CA GLY A 44 -4.66 -31.30 -6.29
C GLY A 44 -6.07 -31.48 -6.86
N ALA A 45 -6.25 -31.18 -8.16
CA ALA A 45 -7.45 -31.52 -8.92
C ALA A 45 -7.10 -32.32 -10.16
N THR A 46 -8.04 -33.11 -10.67
CA THR A 46 -7.98 -33.72 -12.00
C THR A 46 -8.31 -32.66 -13.06
N THR A 47 -7.86 -32.85 -14.30
CA THR A 47 -8.15 -31.94 -15.41
C THR A 47 -9.66 -31.74 -15.61
N GLU A 48 -10.44 -32.80 -15.43
CA GLU A 48 -11.91 -32.78 -15.61
C GLU A 48 -12.62 -31.92 -14.56
N ASN A 49 -12.07 -31.86 -13.33
CA ASN A 49 -12.65 -31.07 -12.24
C ASN A 49 -12.19 -29.61 -12.23
N VAL A 50 -11.07 -29.29 -12.89
CA VAL A 50 -10.56 -27.92 -12.96
C VAL A 50 -11.57 -26.97 -13.62
N GLN A 51 -12.20 -27.40 -14.74
CA GLN A 51 -13.21 -26.57 -15.41
C GLN A 51 -14.45 -26.33 -14.55
N LYS A 52 -14.94 -27.38 -13.89
CA LYS A 52 -16.12 -27.27 -13.00
C LYS A 52 -15.84 -26.33 -11.82
N ALA A 53 -14.65 -26.45 -11.22
CA ALA A 53 -14.24 -25.56 -10.15
C ALA A 53 -14.11 -24.10 -10.62
N PHE A 54 -13.59 -23.88 -11.82
CA PHE A 54 -13.51 -22.56 -12.43
C PHE A 54 -14.90 -21.94 -12.66
N ASP A 55 -15.84 -22.70 -13.19
CA ASP A 55 -17.19 -22.23 -13.45
C ASP A 55 -17.88 -21.79 -12.13
N GLU A 56 -17.80 -22.61 -11.08
CA GLU A 56 -18.34 -22.27 -9.75
C GLU A 56 -17.64 -21.04 -9.13
N ILE A 57 -16.32 -20.88 -9.30
CA ILE A 57 -15.58 -19.69 -8.86
C ILE A 57 -16.09 -18.42 -9.54
N ASN A 58 -16.34 -18.50 -10.85
CA ASN A 58 -16.91 -17.38 -11.62
C ASN A 58 -18.34 -17.04 -11.18
N GLU A 59 -19.18 -18.05 -10.92
CA GLU A 59 -20.52 -17.84 -10.36
C GLU A 59 -20.49 -17.13 -9.00
N MET A 60 -19.44 -17.35 -8.21
CA MET A 60 -19.19 -16.63 -6.96
C MET A 60 -18.67 -15.19 -7.16
N GLY A 61 -18.40 -14.76 -8.40
CA GLY A 61 -17.88 -13.44 -8.75
C GLY A 61 -16.36 -13.29 -8.62
N PHE A 62 -15.62 -14.40 -8.59
CA PHE A 62 -14.17 -14.43 -8.57
C PHE A 62 -13.59 -14.89 -9.90
N ASP A 63 -12.33 -14.57 -10.14
CA ASP A 63 -11.61 -14.90 -11.37
C ASP A 63 -10.24 -15.51 -11.06
N LEU A 64 -9.57 -16.03 -12.10
CA LEU A 64 -8.27 -16.64 -11.98
C LEU A 64 -7.16 -15.62 -11.77
N GLY A 65 -6.19 -15.96 -10.93
CA GLY A 65 -4.95 -15.23 -10.74
C GLY A 65 -3.87 -15.61 -11.74
N GLY A 66 -2.97 -14.67 -12.05
CA GLY A 66 -1.89 -14.84 -13.01
C GLY A 66 -0.79 -15.81 -12.57
N ALA A 67 -0.33 -16.64 -13.50
CA ALA A 67 0.77 -17.56 -13.32
C ALA A 67 1.74 -17.54 -14.53
N GLY A 68 3.00 -17.93 -14.31
CA GLY A 68 3.98 -17.98 -15.40
C GLY A 68 4.45 -16.60 -15.91
N PRO A 69 4.84 -16.48 -17.19
CA PRO A 69 5.29 -15.25 -17.83
C PRO A 69 4.08 -14.42 -18.30
N ALA A 70 3.41 -13.79 -17.37
CA ALA A 70 2.17 -13.04 -17.54
C ALA A 70 2.15 -11.83 -16.62
N VAL A 71 1.18 -10.96 -16.78
CA VAL A 71 0.81 -10.03 -15.72
C VAL A 71 0.33 -10.86 -14.54
N ARG A 72 0.91 -10.64 -13.38
CA ARG A 72 0.56 -11.40 -12.17
C ARG A 72 -0.55 -10.72 -11.43
N THR A 73 -1.32 -11.51 -10.71
CA THR A 73 -2.27 -10.98 -9.74
C THR A 73 -1.58 -9.92 -8.88
N SER A 74 -2.17 -8.75 -8.84
CA SER A 74 -1.64 -7.62 -8.07
C SER A 74 -2.26 -7.56 -6.68
N LEU A 75 -1.61 -6.81 -5.80
CA LEU A 75 -2.05 -6.59 -4.43
C LEU A 75 -2.25 -5.12 -4.15
N SER A 76 -3.27 -4.83 -3.34
CA SER A 76 -3.39 -3.55 -2.64
C SER A 76 -3.49 -3.77 -1.14
N CYS A 77 -3.08 -2.76 -0.37
CA CYS A 77 -3.39 -2.74 1.05
C CYS A 77 -4.90 -2.46 1.26
N VAL A 78 -5.36 -2.52 2.51
CA VAL A 78 -6.76 -2.22 2.83
C VAL A 78 -7.15 -0.78 2.51
N GLY A 79 -6.18 0.13 2.47
CA GLY A 79 -6.29 1.50 2.02
C GLY A 79 -7.42 2.30 2.65
N ALA A 80 -7.99 3.19 1.84
CA ALA A 80 -9.04 4.12 2.27
C ALA A 80 -10.29 3.44 2.86
N ALA A 81 -10.51 2.16 2.58
CA ALA A 81 -11.64 1.42 3.14
C ALA A 81 -11.56 1.25 4.67
N ARG A 82 -10.36 1.19 5.25
CA ARG A 82 -10.15 0.92 6.69
C ARG A 82 -8.97 1.66 7.32
N CYS A 83 -8.14 2.36 6.54
CA CYS A 83 -6.92 2.99 7.03
C CYS A 83 -6.98 4.51 6.85
N GLU A 84 -6.91 5.25 7.95
CA GLU A 84 -6.90 6.72 7.99
C GLU A 84 -5.64 7.34 7.36
N GLN A 85 -4.56 6.56 7.26
CA GLN A 85 -3.28 7.01 6.71
C GLN A 85 -3.27 7.00 5.18
N SER A 86 -4.28 6.44 4.54
CA SER A 86 -4.35 6.34 3.08
C SER A 86 -4.33 7.71 2.40
N CYS A 87 -3.60 7.76 1.30
CA CYS A 87 -3.40 8.96 0.50
C CYS A 87 -4.16 8.95 -0.83
N TYR A 88 -4.79 7.83 -1.21
CA TYR A 88 -5.64 7.71 -2.40
C TYR A 88 -6.58 6.50 -2.24
N ASP A 89 -7.49 6.28 -3.18
CA ASP A 89 -8.36 5.10 -3.20
C ASP A 89 -7.65 3.93 -3.92
N GLU A 90 -6.97 3.09 -3.13
CA GLU A 90 -6.21 1.95 -3.64
C GLU A 90 -7.11 0.90 -4.27
N ALA A 91 -8.29 0.67 -3.71
CA ALA A 91 -9.20 -0.36 -4.19
C ALA A 91 -9.72 -0.03 -5.60
N ARG A 92 -10.13 1.22 -5.82
CA ARG A 92 -10.54 1.72 -7.14
C ARG A 92 -9.39 1.65 -8.15
N THR A 93 -8.25 2.22 -7.79
CA THR A 93 -7.06 2.29 -8.65
C THR A 93 -6.56 0.89 -9.02
N HIS A 94 -6.47 0.00 -8.03
CA HIS A 94 -6.07 -1.38 -8.22
C HIS A 94 -7.01 -2.12 -9.18
N ARG A 95 -8.34 -2.00 -8.97
CA ARG A 95 -9.34 -2.63 -9.84
C ARG A 95 -9.26 -2.12 -11.28
N ALA A 96 -9.08 -0.82 -11.48
CA ALA A 96 -8.94 -0.24 -12.82
C ALA A 96 -7.74 -0.81 -13.57
N VAL A 97 -6.57 -0.89 -12.91
CA VAL A 97 -5.37 -1.50 -13.49
C VAL A 97 -5.59 -2.99 -13.76
N LEU A 98 -6.15 -3.77 -12.81
CA LEU A 98 -6.43 -5.19 -13.02
C LEU A 98 -7.34 -5.44 -14.21
N ASN A 99 -8.45 -4.72 -14.30
CA ASN A 99 -9.44 -4.89 -15.38
C ASN A 99 -8.82 -4.63 -16.75
N THR A 100 -7.86 -3.72 -16.84
CA THR A 100 -7.16 -3.42 -18.10
C THR A 100 -6.28 -4.57 -18.57
N PHE A 101 -5.74 -5.37 -17.66
CA PHE A 101 -4.79 -6.45 -17.96
C PHE A 101 -5.35 -7.85 -17.74
N LEU A 102 -6.67 -8.04 -17.68
CA LEU A 102 -7.29 -9.35 -17.45
C LEU A 102 -6.84 -10.42 -18.47
N ASP A 103 -6.81 -10.08 -19.75
CA ASP A 103 -6.33 -10.98 -20.80
C ASP A 103 -4.84 -11.38 -20.60
N ASP A 104 -4.02 -10.44 -20.14
CA ASP A 104 -2.60 -10.67 -19.87
C ASP A 104 -2.34 -11.41 -18.55
N ILE A 105 -3.33 -11.45 -17.67
CA ILE A 105 -3.31 -12.24 -16.44
C ILE A 105 -3.64 -13.71 -16.74
N HIS A 106 -4.61 -13.96 -17.61
CA HIS A 106 -5.14 -15.29 -17.88
C HIS A 106 -4.25 -16.14 -18.81
N ARG A 107 -3.34 -15.53 -19.56
CA ARG A 107 -2.48 -16.23 -20.52
C ARG A 107 -1.02 -15.73 -20.44
N PRO A 108 -0.04 -16.55 -20.83
CA PRO A 108 1.36 -16.14 -20.89
C PRO A 108 1.56 -15.16 -22.07
N SER A 109 1.36 -13.87 -21.82
CA SER A 109 1.44 -12.78 -22.79
C SER A 109 2.79 -12.07 -22.83
N LEU A 110 3.65 -12.30 -21.81
CA LEU A 110 4.90 -11.58 -21.62
C LEU A 110 6.12 -12.52 -21.66
N PRO A 111 7.31 -12.02 -22.01
CA PRO A 111 8.55 -12.81 -21.93
C PRO A 111 8.93 -13.16 -20.48
N TYR A 112 8.50 -12.36 -19.50
CA TYR A 112 8.73 -12.57 -18.07
C TYR A 112 7.54 -12.04 -17.27
N LYS A 113 7.34 -12.51 -16.04
CA LYS A 113 6.27 -12.05 -15.16
C LYS A 113 6.38 -10.55 -14.85
N PHE A 114 5.26 -9.86 -14.85
CA PHE A 114 5.15 -8.47 -14.41
C PHE A 114 4.17 -8.36 -13.23
N LYS A 115 4.53 -7.59 -12.22
CA LYS A 115 3.75 -7.44 -10.98
C LYS A 115 3.50 -5.98 -10.64
N PHE A 116 2.23 -5.67 -10.38
CA PHE A 116 1.81 -4.43 -9.77
C PHE A 116 1.61 -4.61 -8.26
N LYS A 117 1.86 -3.57 -7.48
CA LYS A 117 1.43 -3.48 -6.08
C LYS A 117 1.07 -2.05 -5.70
N PHE A 118 0.05 -1.93 -4.85
CA PHE A 118 -0.55 -0.68 -4.45
C PHE A 118 -0.51 -0.55 -2.92
N SER A 119 0.16 0.47 -2.42
CA SER A 119 0.21 0.81 -1.00
C SER A 119 -0.33 2.21 -0.77
N GLY A 120 -1.25 2.39 0.15
CA GLY A 120 -1.98 3.63 0.37
C GLY A 120 -1.18 4.76 1.01
N CYS A 121 -0.03 4.47 1.59
CA CYS A 121 0.83 5.46 2.23
C CYS A 121 2.29 5.00 2.25
N PRO A 122 3.25 5.85 2.67
CA PRO A 122 4.68 5.50 2.72
C PRO A 122 5.07 4.38 3.69
N ASN A 123 4.15 3.87 4.52
CA ASN A 123 4.41 2.65 5.30
C ASN A 123 4.60 1.40 4.43
N ASP A 124 4.14 1.46 3.18
CA ASP A 124 4.29 0.40 2.18
C ASP A 124 3.98 -1.02 2.71
N CYS A 125 2.79 -1.18 3.33
CA CYS A 125 2.36 -2.44 3.95
C CYS A 125 2.39 -3.65 2.99
N MET A 126 2.30 -3.41 1.68
CA MET A 126 2.41 -4.45 0.64
C MET A 126 3.84 -4.75 0.24
N ASN A 127 4.83 -4.04 0.80
CA ASN A 127 6.22 -4.12 0.38
C ASN A 127 6.36 -3.94 -1.15
N SER A 128 5.68 -2.90 -1.65
CA SER A 128 5.55 -2.63 -3.08
C SER A 128 6.87 -2.23 -3.69
N ILE A 129 7.64 -1.40 -2.96
CA ILE A 129 8.93 -0.87 -3.42
C ILE A 129 9.94 -1.97 -3.80
N GLN A 130 9.88 -3.14 -3.14
CA GLN A 130 10.83 -4.24 -3.33
C GLN A 130 10.23 -5.44 -4.05
N ARG A 131 8.91 -5.62 -3.98
CA ARG A 131 8.24 -6.86 -4.38
C ARG A 131 7.38 -6.73 -5.63
N SER A 132 7.45 -5.60 -6.33
CA SER A 132 6.74 -5.39 -7.60
C SER A 132 7.65 -4.82 -8.67
N ASP A 133 7.29 -5.06 -9.92
CA ASP A 133 7.94 -4.47 -11.07
C ASP A 133 7.48 -3.02 -11.26
N MET A 134 6.21 -2.72 -10.91
CA MET A 134 5.67 -1.37 -10.77
C MET A 134 4.96 -1.23 -9.41
N ALA A 135 5.37 -0.24 -8.63
CA ALA A 135 4.80 0.12 -7.32
C ALA A 135 4.08 1.46 -7.39
N VAL A 136 2.89 1.53 -6.76
CA VAL A 136 2.16 2.78 -6.54
C VAL A 136 2.03 2.96 -5.03
N ILE A 137 2.75 3.94 -4.48
CA ILE A 137 2.85 4.16 -3.05
C ILE A 137 2.30 5.54 -2.71
N GLY A 138 1.25 5.59 -1.90
CA GLY A 138 0.62 6.83 -1.48
C GLY A 138 1.60 7.78 -0.80
N THR A 139 1.44 9.07 -1.04
CA THR A 139 2.24 10.15 -0.46
C THR A 139 1.45 11.46 -0.44
N TRP A 140 2.06 12.53 0.08
CA TRP A 140 1.50 13.88 0.05
C TRP A 140 2.59 14.90 -0.29
N ARG A 141 2.21 16.11 -0.73
CA ARG A 141 3.17 17.16 -1.11
C ARG A 141 3.30 18.28 -0.08
N ASP A 142 2.21 18.61 0.57
CA ASP A 142 2.14 19.69 1.56
C ASP A 142 2.71 19.28 2.93
N ASN A 143 2.47 20.11 3.93
CA ASN A 143 3.01 19.92 5.27
C ASN A 143 2.28 18.79 6.03
N ILE A 144 3.00 18.12 6.93
CA ILE A 144 2.41 17.26 7.96
C ILE A 144 1.36 18.08 8.74
N ARG A 145 0.17 17.50 8.91
CA ARG A 145 -0.89 18.08 9.74
C ARG A 145 -0.64 17.78 11.20
N THR A 146 -0.99 18.74 12.05
CA THR A 146 -0.78 18.68 13.49
C THR A 146 -2.09 18.96 14.24
N ASP A 147 -2.23 18.35 15.42
CA ASP A 147 -3.31 18.60 16.38
C ASP A 147 -2.69 18.81 17.76
N ASP A 148 -2.80 20.03 18.27
CA ASP A 148 -2.20 20.42 19.56
C ASP A 148 -2.84 19.70 20.75
N ALA A 149 -4.14 19.47 20.72
CA ALA A 149 -4.83 18.81 21.82
C ALA A 149 -4.40 17.34 21.95
N LEU A 150 -4.28 16.65 20.81
CA LEU A 150 -3.78 15.27 20.76
C LEU A 150 -2.28 15.20 21.02
N GLY A 151 -1.50 16.20 20.62
CA GLY A 151 -0.08 16.33 20.94
C GLY A 151 0.18 16.41 22.44
N ARG A 152 -0.53 17.31 23.14
CA ARG A 152 -0.48 17.43 24.60
C ARG A 152 -0.90 16.12 25.30
N LYS A 153 -1.99 15.50 24.84
CA LYS A 153 -2.47 14.23 25.41
C LYS A 153 -1.43 13.11 25.23
N TRP A 154 -0.81 13.04 24.08
CA TRP A 154 0.26 12.07 23.79
C TRP A 154 1.46 12.31 24.71
N PHE A 155 1.91 13.56 24.84
CA PHE A 155 3.07 13.94 25.64
C PHE A 155 2.87 13.67 27.14
N VAL A 156 1.67 13.96 27.68
CA VAL A 156 1.33 13.63 29.08
C VAL A 156 1.42 12.13 29.35
N LYS A 157 1.03 11.31 28.38
CA LYS A 157 1.02 9.85 28.51
C LYS A 157 2.43 9.23 28.38
N HIS A 158 3.24 9.74 27.45
CA HIS A 158 4.49 9.11 27.03
C HIS A 158 5.76 9.82 27.56
N GLY A 159 5.68 11.11 27.76
CA GLY A 159 6.75 11.93 28.34
C GLY A 159 7.91 12.26 27.38
N MET A 160 8.87 13.00 27.93
CA MET A 160 10.00 13.52 27.17
C MET A 160 10.94 12.43 26.65
N ASN A 161 11.16 11.37 27.41
CA ASN A 161 12.11 10.32 27.03
C ASN A 161 11.64 9.56 25.79
N GLU A 162 10.36 9.18 25.70
CA GLU A 162 9.80 8.53 24.51
C GLU A 162 9.79 9.50 23.33
N LEU A 163 9.41 10.77 23.55
CA LEU A 163 9.46 11.77 22.48
C LEU A 163 10.85 11.90 21.86
N VAL A 164 11.89 12.00 22.68
CA VAL A 164 13.27 12.13 22.19
C VAL A 164 13.73 10.85 21.50
N ASN A 165 13.53 9.69 22.12
CA ASN A 165 14.07 8.42 21.62
C ASN A 165 13.30 7.87 20.42
N ASP A 166 11.97 7.97 20.42
CA ASP A 166 11.12 7.30 19.46
C ASP A 166 10.61 8.23 18.34
N VAL A 167 10.67 9.54 18.54
CA VAL A 167 10.23 10.52 17.51
C VAL A 167 11.42 11.31 16.98
N VAL A 168 12.09 12.08 17.82
CA VAL A 168 13.13 13.04 17.39
C VAL A 168 14.36 12.32 16.87
N ALA A 169 14.92 11.39 17.67
CA ALA A 169 16.15 10.66 17.33
C ALA A 169 15.96 9.71 16.13
N ARG A 170 14.73 9.27 15.86
CA ARG A 170 14.42 8.38 14.74
C ARG A 170 14.16 9.10 13.42
N CYS A 171 14.09 10.44 13.43
CA CYS A 171 13.93 11.19 12.19
C CYS A 171 15.19 11.06 11.31
N PRO A 172 15.11 10.44 10.10
CA PRO A 172 16.31 10.14 9.30
C PRO A 172 16.99 11.40 8.77
N THR A 173 16.26 12.48 8.61
CA THR A 173 16.76 13.76 8.09
C THR A 173 16.90 14.83 9.17
N LYS A 174 16.59 14.51 10.43
CA LYS A 174 16.59 15.45 11.55
C LYS A 174 15.65 16.65 11.34
N ALA A 175 14.61 16.45 10.56
CA ALA A 175 13.59 17.48 10.27
C ALA A 175 12.74 17.84 11.50
N ILE A 176 12.89 17.12 12.63
CA ILE A 176 12.08 17.28 13.84
C ILE A 176 12.95 17.78 14.98
N GLN A 177 12.49 18.85 15.64
CA GLN A 177 13.18 19.46 16.79
C GLN A 177 12.19 19.84 17.88
N ILE A 178 12.62 19.74 19.15
CA ILE A 178 11.86 20.29 20.29
C ILE A 178 12.27 21.74 20.47
N LYS A 179 11.30 22.64 20.55
CA LYS A 179 11.48 24.09 20.69
C LYS A 179 10.60 24.62 21.82
N GLU A 180 11.03 25.71 22.45
CA GLU A 180 10.08 26.55 23.19
C GLU A 180 9.05 27.14 22.24
N ILE A 181 7.79 27.21 22.60
CA ILE A 181 6.69 27.68 21.76
C ILE A 181 7.00 29.06 21.14
N LYS A 182 7.59 29.96 21.93
CA LYS A 182 7.98 31.31 21.44
C LYS A 182 9.08 31.31 20.37
N ASN A 183 9.85 30.22 20.27
CA ASN A 183 10.98 30.05 19.37
C ASN A 183 10.65 29.18 18.14
N VAL A 184 9.41 28.71 18.01
CA VAL A 184 8.94 27.96 16.83
C VAL A 184 8.93 28.89 15.62
N ARG A 185 9.52 28.45 14.52
CA ARG A 185 9.53 29.20 13.28
C ARG A 185 8.12 29.31 12.67
N LYS A 186 7.82 30.47 12.05
CA LYS A 186 6.50 30.75 11.43
C LYS A 186 6.53 30.64 9.91
N ASP A 187 7.52 29.95 9.36
CA ASP A 187 7.65 29.78 7.91
C ASP A 187 6.54 28.86 7.35
N ALA A 188 6.13 29.10 6.11
CA ALA A 188 5.05 28.32 5.48
C ALA A 188 5.30 26.81 5.39
N HIS A 189 6.56 26.38 5.46
CA HIS A 189 6.96 24.97 5.42
C HIS A 189 7.15 24.34 6.82
N ILE A 190 6.86 25.08 7.88
CA ILE A 190 6.98 24.58 9.25
C ILE A 190 5.62 24.11 9.73
N SER A 191 5.59 22.88 10.26
CA SER A 191 4.49 22.40 11.09
C SER A 191 4.95 22.38 12.55
N SER A 192 4.02 22.60 13.45
CA SER A 192 4.29 22.47 14.88
C SER A 192 3.12 21.84 15.61
N VAL A 193 3.43 21.11 16.67
CA VAL A 193 2.42 20.56 17.58
C VAL A 193 2.84 20.87 19.02
N ALA A 194 1.91 21.45 19.79
CA ALA A 194 2.16 21.76 21.20
C ALA A 194 2.28 20.46 22.03
N LEU A 195 3.28 20.41 22.89
CA LEU A 195 3.54 19.33 23.83
C LEU A 195 2.98 19.68 25.22
N ASP A 196 3.23 20.91 25.65
CA ASP A 196 2.73 21.51 26.87
C ASP A 196 2.54 23.03 26.67
N ASP A 197 2.53 23.82 27.74
CA ASP A 197 2.37 25.28 27.65
C ASP A 197 3.67 26.03 27.31
N THR A 198 4.80 25.33 27.29
CA THR A 198 6.13 25.90 27.09
C THR A 198 6.85 25.33 25.87
N GLN A 199 6.58 24.10 25.50
CA GLN A 199 7.29 23.35 24.47
C GLN A 199 6.39 22.88 23.33
N ALA A 200 6.95 22.83 22.13
CA ALA A 200 6.35 22.29 20.94
C ALA A 200 7.36 21.45 20.15
N LEU A 201 6.85 20.49 19.41
CA LEU A 201 7.58 19.77 18.38
C LEU A 201 7.49 20.57 17.08
N GLU A 202 8.61 21.03 16.58
CA GLU A 202 8.74 21.71 15.28
C GLU A 202 9.16 20.70 14.22
N ILE A 203 8.52 20.74 13.06
CA ILE A 203 8.79 19.86 11.92
C ILE A 203 9.06 20.73 10.68
N ASP A 204 10.28 20.62 10.13
CA ASP A 204 10.63 21.26 8.86
C ASP A 204 10.22 20.35 7.69
N ASN A 205 9.15 20.72 7.00
CA ASN A 205 8.61 19.92 5.91
C ASN A 205 9.45 19.95 4.62
N LYS A 206 10.44 20.86 4.50
CA LYS A 206 11.42 20.83 3.40
C LYS A 206 12.41 19.68 3.56
N ASP A 207 12.81 19.42 4.81
CA ASP A 207 13.75 18.35 5.15
C ASP A 207 13.02 17.00 5.38
N CYS A 208 11.68 17.01 5.48
CA CYS A 208 10.90 15.83 5.73
C CYS A 208 10.81 14.91 4.49
N VAL A 209 11.31 13.68 4.62
CA VAL A 209 11.23 12.65 3.55
C VAL A 209 9.94 11.82 3.61
N ARG A 210 8.97 12.20 4.41
CA ARG A 210 7.63 11.56 4.52
C ARG A 210 7.68 10.07 4.87
N CYS A 211 8.63 9.65 5.69
CA CYS A 211 8.81 8.23 6.07
C CYS A 211 7.71 7.68 7.00
N MET A 212 6.75 8.48 7.43
CA MET A 212 5.63 8.11 8.31
C MET A 212 6.00 7.81 9.77
N HIS A 213 7.27 7.66 10.14
CA HIS A 213 7.64 7.18 11.45
C HIS A 213 7.03 8.01 12.61
N CYS A 214 7.21 9.33 12.59
CA CYS A 214 6.65 10.22 13.61
C CYS A 214 5.09 10.19 13.65
N ILE A 215 4.46 10.07 12.50
CA ILE A 215 2.99 9.96 12.38
C ILE A 215 2.50 8.65 13.02
N ASN A 216 3.22 7.54 12.81
CA ASN A 216 2.88 6.25 13.40
C ASN A 216 3.06 6.23 14.93
N VAL A 217 4.06 6.93 15.46
CA VAL A 217 4.29 7.03 16.90
C VAL A 217 3.30 7.98 17.57
N MET A 218 3.10 9.17 17.00
CA MET A 218 2.20 10.20 17.52
C MET A 218 0.84 10.18 16.78
N THR A 219 0.22 9.00 16.70
CA THR A 219 -1.05 8.80 15.98
C THR A 219 -2.12 9.79 16.45
N GLY A 220 -2.73 10.47 15.48
CA GLY A 220 -3.74 11.50 15.72
C GLY A 220 -3.15 12.90 15.96
N ALA A 221 -2.02 13.01 16.70
CA ALA A 221 -1.34 14.29 16.88
C ALA A 221 -0.63 14.77 15.60
N LEU A 222 -0.12 13.81 14.83
CA LEU A 222 0.47 14.03 13.52
C LEU A 222 -0.29 13.20 12.47
N ALA A 223 -0.47 13.75 11.27
CA ALA A 223 -1.13 13.07 10.16
C ALA A 223 -0.52 13.50 8.80
N PRO A 224 -0.66 12.66 7.73
CA PRO A 224 -0.29 13.06 6.38
C PRO A 224 -0.92 14.39 5.96
N GLY A 225 -0.27 15.13 5.09
CA GLY A 225 -0.79 16.38 4.53
C GLY A 225 -2.15 16.20 3.86
N LYS A 226 -2.69 17.31 3.32
CA LYS A 226 -3.99 17.33 2.63
C LYS A 226 -3.85 17.11 1.13
N ASP A 227 -2.73 17.57 0.54
CA ASP A 227 -2.45 17.41 -0.89
C ASP A 227 -1.89 16.01 -1.15
N LYS A 228 -2.79 15.03 -1.16
CA LYS A 228 -2.52 13.61 -1.24
C LYS A 228 -2.47 13.11 -2.69
N GLY A 229 -1.78 11.99 -2.92
CA GLY A 229 -1.61 11.32 -4.18
C GLY A 229 -0.69 10.10 -4.01
N ALA A 230 0.04 9.74 -5.05
CA ALA A 230 0.98 8.61 -5.00
C ALA A 230 2.29 8.90 -5.74
N THR A 231 3.34 8.20 -5.33
CA THR A 231 4.60 8.04 -6.07
C THR A 231 4.53 6.76 -6.88
N VAL A 232 4.96 6.80 -8.15
CA VAL A 232 5.08 5.62 -9.00
C VAL A 232 6.55 5.24 -9.14
N LEU A 233 6.86 3.97 -8.86
CA LEU A 233 8.22 3.43 -8.92
C LEU A 233 8.26 2.20 -9.83
N ILE A 234 9.40 1.97 -10.49
CA ILE A 234 9.62 0.80 -11.37
C ILE A 234 10.93 0.11 -11.00
N GLY A 235 10.99 -1.22 -11.20
CA GLY A 235 12.20 -2.01 -11.11
C GLY A 235 12.49 -2.63 -9.74
N GLY A 236 11.50 -2.67 -8.84
CA GLY A 236 11.63 -3.39 -7.57
C GLY A 236 11.75 -4.90 -7.78
N LYS A 237 12.75 -5.53 -7.15
CA LYS A 237 12.98 -6.97 -7.28
C LYS A 237 13.62 -7.54 -6.03
N SER A 238 13.08 -8.64 -5.56
CA SER A 238 13.69 -9.44 -4.50
C SER A 238 14.17 -10.77 -5.09
N HIS A 239 15.46 -11.03 -4.99
CA HIS A 239 16.08 -12.22 -5.53
C HIS A 239 17.08 -12.82 -4.54
N LEU A 240 17.06 -14.16 -4.38
CA LEU A 240 17.90 -14.85 -3.39
C LEU A 240 19.41 -14.63 -3.60
N LYS A 241 19.86 -14.50 -4.85
CA LYS A 241 21.29 -14.36 -5.17
C LYS A 241 21.83 -12.94 -5.11
N ILE A 242 20.98 -11.95 -5.47
CA ILE A 242 21.40 -10.54 -5.58
C ILE A 242 20.80 -9.63 -4.50
N GLY A 243 19.99 -10.18 -3.62
CA GLY A 243 19.28 -9.42 -2.59
C GLY A 243 18.06 -8.66 -3.12
N GLY A 244 17.67 -7.61 -2.38
CA GLY A 244 16.54 -6.75 -2.74
C GLY A 244 17.01 -5.54 -3.56
N LEU A 245 16.38 -5.31 -4.69
CA LEU A 245 16.47 -4.07 -5.45
C LEU A 245 15.21 -3.26 -5.18
N LEU A 246 15.38 -2.01 -4.79
CA LEU A 246 14.27 -1.09 -4.57
C LEU A 246 13.85 -0.48 -5.90
N GLY A 247 12.54 -0.24 -6.05
CA GLY A 247 12.01 0.48 -7.20
C GLY A 247 12.57 1.90 -7.29
N THR A 248 12.86 2.34 -8.52
CA THR A 248 13.28 3.71 -8.80
C THR A 248 12.06 4.58 -9.03
N VAL A 249 12.05 5.77 -8.44
CA VAL A 249 10.98 6.76 -8.61
C VAL A 249 10.97 7.26 -10.07
N ILE A 250 9.87 7.04 -10.75
CA ILE A 250 9.64 7.55 -12.12
C ILE A 250 8.69 8.76 -12.10
N ILE A 251 7.61 8.67 -11.32
CA ILE A 251 6.69 9.79 -11.10
C ILE A 251 6.73 10.11 -9.60
N PRO A 252 7.37 11.22 -9.20
CA PRO A 252 7.49 11.58 -7.78
C PRO A 252 6.14 11.82 -7.10
N PHE A 253 5.19 12.39 -7.85
CA PHE A 253 3.85 12.64 -7.35
C PHE A 253 2.83 12.64 -8.49
N MET A 254 1.76 11.87 -8.32
CA MET A 254 0.60 11.81 -9.20
C MET A 254 -0.66 11.90 -8.35
N LYS A 255 -1.60 12.75 -8.72
CA LYS A 255 -2.95 12.75 -8.16
C LYS A 255 -3.68 11.49 -8.57
N LEU A 256 -4.48 10.93 -7.67
CA LEU A 256 -5.33 9.75 -7.91
C LEU A 256 -6.72 9.95 -7.28
N ASP A 257 -7.24 11.18 -7.39
CA ASP A 257 -8.52 11.56 -6.78
C ASP A 257 -9.71 11.28 -7.72
N THR A 258 -9.48 11.36 -9.04
CA THR A 258 -10.52 11.24 -10.07
C THR A 258 -10.35 9.99 -10.93
N GLU A 259 -11.35 9.67 -11.75
CA GLU A 259 -11.27 8.61 -12.76
C GLU A 259 -10.23 8.96 -13.82
N GLU A 260 -10.18 10.22 -14.29
CA GLU A 260 -9.18 10.70 -15.24
C GLU A 260 -7.74 10.51 -14.73
N ASP A 261 -7.50 10.74 -13.43
CA ASP A 261 -6.19 10.48 -12.83
C ASP A 261 -5.84 8.99 -12.84
N THR A 262 -6.84 8.14 -12.61
CA THR A 262 -6.67 6.69 -12.67
C THR A 262 -6.40 6.22 -14.10
N GLU A 263 -7.08 6.78 -15.10
CA GLU A 263 -6.83 6.50 -16.51
C GLU A 263 -5.41 6.88 -16.94
N LYS A 264 -4.89 8.01 -16.47
CA LYS A 264 -3.49 8.40 -16.70
C LYS A 264 -2.49 7.38 -16.14
N LEU A 265 -2.80 6.81 -14.98
CA LEU A 265 -1.97 5.75 -14.39
C LEU A 265 -2.07 4.46 -15.21
N VAL A 266 -3.26 4.10 -15.68
CA VAL A 266 -3.50 2.94 -16.56
C VAL A 266 -2.73 3.08 -17.87
N ASP A 267 -2.83 4.24 -18.54
CA ASP A 267 -2.06 4.53 -19.77
C ASP A 267 -0.54 4.43 -19.53
N PHE A 268 -0.06 4.98 -18.41
CA PHE A 268 1.33 4.82 -18.02
C PHE A 268 1.73 3.36 -17.80
N ALA A 269 0.87 2.57 -17.15
CA ALA A 269 1.10 1.15 -16.93
C ALA A 269 1.17 0.36 -18.25
N GLN A 270 0.26 0.64 -19.20
CA GLN A 270 0.24 0.02 -20.54
C GLN A 270 1.51 0.31 -21.35
N ARG A 271 2.06 1.52 -21.21
CA ARG A 271 3.32 1.90 -21.89
C ARG A 271 4.56 1.33 -21.21
N THR A 272 4.44 0.82 -20.00
CA THR A 272 5.56 0.29 -19.20
C THR A 272 5.76 -1.21 -19.44
N ILE A 273 4.72 -1.92 -19.82
CA ILE A 273 4.73 -3.35 -20.18
C ILE A 273 5.00 -3.53 -21.67
#